data_cfea922541fb68fbbda4aba1a5cc4cd9
#
_entry.id   cfea922541fb68fbbda4aba1a5cc4cd9
#
_cell.length_a   1.000
_cell.length_b   1.000
_cell.length_c   1.000
_cell.angle_alpha   90.00
_cell.angle_beta   90.00
_cell.angle_gamma   90.00
#
_symmetry.space_group_name_H-M   'P 1'
#
loop_
_entity.id
_entity.type
_entity.pdbx_description
1 polymer ?
#
loop_
_entity_poly.entity_id
_entity_poly.type
_entity_poly.pdbx_seq_one_letter_code
_entity_poly.pdbx_strand_id
1 'polypeptide(L)'
;VFLLTQDARLTSQVNASLAPLARNVSTFSDELELLRSLRHSPCELLIFDASCVAADDSSLLAWQRCHSGQPTPLIVLGRFDCADNILAWYRAGAQEVLALPFNSHELHVRAALAISPVAHACPETQHLSVGPYKLIRDENTVYLEGKPIALTAREFSIAWLLFSSPGVCFRRCQLAKAVWGSHTEFTDRTMEQHIYKLRKKLQLSGDSSAVRIRTVYSHGYKLELALHDTEATTMSKSVSPSLGPAHHAAAC
;
A
#
# COMPACT_ATOMS: atom_id res chain seq x y z
N VAL A 1 -1.72 13.96 18.03
CA VAL A 1 -2.58 12.97 17.36
C VAL A 1 -3.51 13.70 16.40
N PHE A 2 -3.66 13.20 15.19
CA PHE A 2 -4.60 13.75 14.22
C PHE A 2 -5.76 12.77 14.03
N LEU A 3 -6.99 13.28 14.15
CA LEU A 3 -8.23 12.52 14.01
C LEU A 3 -9.00 13.03 12.79
N LEU A 4 -9.30 12.14 11.84
CA LEU A 4 -10.20 12.42 10.72
C LEU A 4 -11.57 11.84 11.03
N THR A 5 -12.55 12.69 11.29
CA THR A 5 -13.95 12.30 11.51
C THR A 5 -14.88 13.50 11.35
N GLN A 6 -16.13 13.24 11.00
CA GLN A 6 -17.22 14.22 11.00
C GLN A 6 -18.21 13.98 12.16
N ASP A 7 -17.96 12.92 12.95
CA ASP A 7 -18.82 12.58 14.10
C ASP A 7 -18.28 13.20 15.40
N ALA A 8 -19.02 14.15 15.97
CA ALA A 8 -18.68 14.79 17.23
C ALA A 8 -18.71 13.84 18.43
N ARG A 9 -19.51 12.75 18.39
CA ARG A 9 -19.54 11.74 19.44
C ARG A 9 -18.27 10.91 19.41
N LEU A 10 -17.84 10.51 18.21
CA LEU A 10 -16.58 9.79 18.03
C LEU A 10 -15.40 10.65 18.47
N THR A 11 -15.40 11.94 18.14
CA THR A 11 -14.40 12.90 18.62
C THR A 11 -14.31 12.92 20.15
N SER A 12 -15.46 12.99 20.84
CA SER A 12 -15.50 12.99 22.30
C SER A 12 -14.98 11.68 22.90
N GLN A 13 -15.35 10.53 22.31
CA GLN A 13 -14.88 9.21 22.77
C GLN A 13 -13.36 9.05 22.56
N VAL A 14 -12.83 9.45 21.42
CA VAL A 14 -11.39 9.39 21.13
C VAL A 14 -10.63 10.29 22.11
N ASN A 15 -11.08 11.53 22.33
CA ASN A 15 -10.46 12.44 23.30
C ASN A 15 -10.43 11.85 24.70
N ALA A 16 -11.55 11.28 25.16
CA ALA A 16 -11.62 10.63 26.48
C ALA A 16 -10.67 9.44 26.59
N SER A 17 -10.57 8.62 25.53
CA SER A 17 -9.69 7.45 25.48
C SER A 17 -8.20 7.82 25.48
N LEU A 18 -7.83 8.94 24.87
CA LEU A 18 -6.44 9.38 24.74
C LEU A 18 -5.99 10.35 25.84
N ALA A 19 -6.91 10.87 26.65
CA ALA A 19 -6.61 11.79 27.75
C ALA A 19 -5.49 11.27 28.68
N PRO A 20 -5.45 9.98 29.08
CA PRO A 20 -4.37 9.46 29.91
C PRO A 20 -2.98 9.48 29.27
N LEU A 21 -2.89 9.54 27.93
CA LEU A 21 -1.62 9.65 27.21
C LEU A 21 -1.09 11.10 27.17
N ALA A 22 -1.82 12.06 27.74
CA ALA A 22 -1.50 13.49 27.72
C ALA A 22 -1.20 14.03 26.30
N ARG A 23 -1.91 13.54 25.28
CA ARG A 23 -1.74 13.91 23.88
C ARG A 23 -2.85 14.83 23.42
N ASN A 24 -2.45 15.91 22.73
CA ASN A 24 -3.42 16.79 22.08
C ASN A 24 -3.96 16.12 20.81
N VAL A 25 -5.29 16.10 20.66
CA VAL A 25 -5.97 15.59 19.49
C VAL A 25 -6.47 16.75 18.65
N SER A 26 -5.99 16.87 17.43
CA SER A 26 -6.50 17.81 16.42
C SER A 26 -7.46 17.08 15.51
N THR A 27 -8.68 17.57 15.40
CA THR A 27 -9.74 16.95 14.61
C THR A 27 -9.88 17.64 13.26
N PHE A 28 -10.02 16.86 12.23
CA PHE A 28 -10.21 17.29 10.84
C PHE A 28 -11.47 16.65 10.27
N SER A 29 -12.22 17.41 9.51
CA SER A 29 -13.43 16.93 8.81
C SER A 29 -13.15 16.53 7.36
N ASP A 30 -12.01 16.94 6.82
CA ASP A 30 -11.57 16.68 5.46
C ASP A 30 -10.14 16.15 5.40
N GLU A 31 -9.93 15.13 4.57
CA GLU A 31 -8.63 14.47 4.37
C GLU A 31 -7.57 15.44 3.83
N LEU A 32 -7.97 16.40 2.97
CA LEU A 32 -7.03 17.35 2.39
C LEU A 32 -6.51 18.35 3.42
N GLU A 33 -7.36 18.78 4.35
CA GLU A 33 -6.98 19.65 5.45
C GLU A 33 -5.99 18.92 6.38
N LEU A 34 -6.29 17.67 6.72
CA LEU A 34 -5.41 16.81 7.50
C LEU A 34 -4.06 16.62 6.80
N LEU A 35 -4.05 16.35 5.48
CA LEU A 35 -2.83 16.21 4.69
C LEU A 35 -1.97 17.49 4.69
N ARG A 36 -2.59 18.67 4.63
CA ARG A 36 -1.87 19.96 4.75
C ARG A 36 -1.22 20.08 6.12
N SER A 37 -1.96 19.77 7.18
CA SER A 37 -1.45 19.83 8.56
C SER A 37 -0.30 18.86 8.79
N LEU A 38 -0.39 17.64 8.24
CA LEU A 38 0.66 16.62 8.36
C LEU A 38 1.99 17.03 7.70
N ARG A 39 1.93 17.88 6.68
CA ARG A 39 3.15 18.43 6.03
C ARG A 39 3.88 19.47 6.85
N HIS A 40 3.17 20.16 7.72
CA HIS A 40 3.71 21.29 8.49
C HIS A 40 3.90 20.99 9.97
N SER A 41 3.30 19.93 10.48
CA SER A 41 3.31 19.57 11.89
C SER A 41 3.62 18.10 12.10
N PRO A 42 4.51 17.75 13.04
CA PRO A 42 4.76 16.36 13.38
C PRO A 42 3.51 15.71 13.97
N CYS A 43 3.21 14.50 13.53
CA CYS A 43 2.10 13.71 14.01
C CYS A 43 2.61 12.34 14.45
N GLU A 44 2.30 11.94 15.68
CA GLU A 44 2.73 10.66 16.25
C GLU A 44 1.74 9.53 15.98
N LEU A 45 0.47 9.86 15.72
CA LEU A 45 -0.59 8.90 15.48
C LEU A 45 -1.69 9.52 14.63
N LEU A 46 -2.12 8.79 13.60
CA LEU A 46 -3.31 9.08 12.81
C LEU A 46 -4.46 8.19 13.26
N ILE A 47 -5.63 8.75 13.38
CA ILE A 47 -6.86 8.00 13.63
C ILE A 47 -7.87 8.38 12.55
N PHE A 48 -8.39 7.40 11.84
CA PHE A 48 -9.37 7.60 10.77
C PHE A 48 -10.69 6.99 11.12
N ASP A 49 -11.73 7.74 10.88
CA ASP A 49 -13.08 7.23 10.78
C ASP A 49 -13.31 6.69 9.36
N ALA A 50 -13.53 5.40 9.22
CA ALA A 50 -13.74 4.72 7.94
C ALA A 50 -14.99 5.23 7.19
N SER A 51 -15.89 5.99 7.85
CA SER A 51 -17.03 6.63 7.20
C SER A 51 -16.63 7.84 6.36
N CYS A 52 -15.48 8.47 6.64
CA CYS A 52 -15.03 9.68 5.95
C CYS A 52 -14.32 9.38 4.63
N VAL A 53 -13.65 8.23 4.51
CA VAL A 53 -12.87 7.86 3.33
C VAL A 53 -12.77 6.34 3.21
N ALA A 54 -12.82 5.83 1.99
CA ALA A 54 -12.54 4.40 1.76
C ALA A 54 -11.03 4.15 1.68
N ALA A 55 -10.60 2.95 2.10
CA ALA A 55 -9.18 2.56 2.10
C ALA A 55 -8.49 2.76 0.74
N ASP A 56 -9.19 2.39 -0.34
CA ASP A 56 -8.67 2.47 -1.70
C ASP A 56 -8.67 3.89 -2.28
N ASP A 57 -9.42 4.81 -1.67
CA ASP A 57 -9.56 6.20 -2.12
C ASP A 57 -8.73 7.20 -1.34
N SER A 58 -8.08 6.78 -0.26
CA SER A 58 -7.30 7.66 0.60
C SER A 58 -6.06 8.23 -0.11
N SER A 59 -6.10 9.54 -0.31
CA SER A 59 -4.98 10.29 -0.86
C SER A 59 -3.85 10.47 0.14
N LEU A 60 -4.19 10.50 1.43
CA LEU A 60 -3.22 10.64 2.51
C LEU A 60 -2.37 9.38 2.65
N LEU A 61 -2.99 8.19 2.59
CA LEU A 61 -2.25 6.93 2.64
C LEU A 61 -1.33 6.77 1.44
N ALA A 62 -1.80 7.15 0.25
CA ALA A 62 -0.96 7.21 -0.94
C ALA A 62 0.21 8.19 -0.75
N TRP A 63 -0.03 9.36 -0.15
CA TRP A 63 1.01 10.35 0.13
C TRP A 63 2.03 9.84 1.16
N GLN A 64 1.59 9.21 2.26
CA GLN A 64 2.49 8.64 3.26
C GLN A 64 3.45 7.61 2.64
N ARG A 65 2.94 6.73 1.78
CA ARG A 65 3.78 5.76 1.07
C ARG A 65 4.86 6.40 0.21
N CYS A 66 4.60 7.62 -0.33
CA CYS A 66 5.56 8.33 -1.15
C CYS A 66 6.60 9.11 -0.35
N HIS A 67 6.20 9.74 0.75
CA HIS A 67 6.98 10.83 1.33
C HIS A 67 7.53 10.55 2.73
N SER A 68 7.06 9.53 3.43
CA SER A 68 7.51 9.26 4.79
C SER A 68 8.58 8.18 4.79
N GLY A 69 9.74 8.47 5.36
CA GLY A 69 10.76 7.46 5.71
C GLY A 69 10.21 6.50 6.76
N GLN A 70 9.46 7.06 7.74
CA GLN A 70 8.65 6.31 8.70
C GLN A 70 7.21 6.79 8.59
N PRO A 71 6.27 5.95 8.12
CA PRO A 71 4.88 6.33 8.04
C PRO A 71 4.33 6.55 9.46
N THR A 72 3.57 7.63 9.64
CA THR A 72 2.88 7.86 10.90
C THR A 72 1.92 6.70 11.15
N PRO A 73 1.96 6.09 12.35
CA PRO A 73 1.03 5.02 12.71
C PRO A 73 -0.43 5.40 12.45
N LEU A 74 -1.21 4.46 11.91
CA LEU A 74 -2.61 4.67 11.59
C LEU A 74 -3.50 3.64 12.29
N ILE A 75 -4.47 4.14 13.03
CA ILE A 75 -5.59 3.36 13.58
C ILE A 75 -6.86 3.75 12.82
N VAL A 76 -7.59 2.76 12.35
CA VAL A 76 -8.87 2.98 11.66
C VAL A 76 -10.02 2.55 12.55
N LEU A 77 -10.99 3.43 12.73
CA LEU A 77 -12.22 3.19 13.49
C LEU A 77 -13.39 3.10 12.50
N GLY A 78 -14.24 2.09 12.62
CA GLY A 78 -15.36 1.98 11.69
C GLY A 78 -16.31 0.84 11.97
N ARG A 79 -17.38 0.79 11.18
CA ARG A 79 -18.28 -0.36 11.11
C ARG A 79 -17.91 -1.15 9.87
N PHE A 80 -17.63 -2.43 10.04
CA PHE A 80 -17.16 -3.29 8.96
C PHE A 80 -18.12 -4.46 8.79
N ASP A 81 -18.70 -4.58 7.60
CA ASP A 81 -19.69 -5.62 7.29
C ASP A 81 -19.04 -6.94 6.89
N CYS A 82 -17.80 -6.91 6.44
CA CYS A 82 -17.07 -8.11 6.03
C CYS A 82 -15.56 -7.99 6.29
N ALA A 83 -14.89 -9.15 6.29
CA ALA A 83 -13.44 -9.23 6.49
C ALA A 83 -12.63 -8.51 5.39
N ASP A 84 -13.15 -8.48 4.16
CA ASP A 84 -12.45 -7.82 3.04
C ASP A 84 -12.32 -6.31 3.26
N ASN A 85 -13.31 -5.66 3.88
CA ASN A 85 -13.24 -4.25 4.24
C ASN A 85 -12.14 -3.98 5.28
N ILE A 86 -11.97 -4.86 6.25
CA ILE A 86 -10.89 -4.77 7.24
C ILE A 86 -9.53 -5.00 6.56
N LEU A 87 -9.43 -6.02 5.73
CA LEU A 87 -8.20 -6.34 4.99
C LEU A 87 -7.79 -5.22 4.04
N ALA A 88 -8.75 -4.50 3.44
CA ALA A 88 -8.47 -3.35 2.60
C ALA A 88 -7.70 -2.26 3.37
N TRP A 89 -8.08 -1.98 4.62
CA TRP A 89 -7.38 -1.01 5.46
C TRP A 89 -5.97 -1.45 5.85
N TYR A 90 -5.77 -2.73 6.20
CA TYR A 90 -4.42 -3.25 6.46
C TYR A 90 -3.54 -3.19 5.21
N ARG A 91 -4.06 -3.56 4.03
CA ARG A 91 -3.36 -3.41 2.75
C ARG A 91 -3.08 -1.94 2.40
N ALA A 92 -3.94 -1.04 2.81
CA ALA A 92 -3.74 0.39 2.65
C ALA A 92 -2.67 0.97 3.59
N GLY A 93 -2.24 0.22 4.62
CA GLY A 93 -1.18 0.60 5.55
C GLY A 93 -1.66 0.94 6.96
N ALA A 94 -2.91 0.62 7.32
CA ALA A 94 -3.34 0.71 8.70
C ALA A 94 -2.59 -0.32 9.55
N GLN A 95 -2.14 0.09 10.73
CA GLN A 95 -1.54 -0.81 11.72
C GLN A 95 -2.59 -1.51 12.55
N GLU A 96 -3.68 -0.81 12.84
CA GLU A 96 -4.78 -1.31 13.64
C GLU A 96 -6.12 -0.89 13.05
N VAL A 97 -7.08 -1.80 13.15
CA VAL A 97 -8.47 -1.55 12.74
C VAL A 97 -9.38 -1.94 13.90
N LEU A 98 -10.16 -0.99 14.41
CA LEU A 98 -11.11 -1.18 15.50
C LEU A 98 -12.54 -1.03 15.01
N ALA A 99 -13.36 -2.03 15.33
CA ALA A 99 -14.80 -1.97 15.03
C ALA A 99 -15.53 -1.07 16.04
N LEU A 100 -16.50 -0.30 15.55
CA LEU A 100 -17.42 0.47 16.36
C LEU A 100 -18.63 -0.38 16.80
N PRO A 101 -19.08 -0.27 18.05
CA PRO A 101 -18.52 0.55 19.13
C PRO A 101 -17.28 -0.09 19.76
N PHE A 102 -16.28 0.72 20.10
CA PHE A 102 -15.06 0.24 20.77
C PHE A 102 -15.07 0.55 22.27
N ASN A 103 -14.23 -0.16 23.02
CA ASN A 103 -13.95 0.14 24.41
C ASN A 103 -12.86 1.20 24.52
N SER A 104 -13.06 2.24 25.35
CA SER A 104 -12.08 3.32 25.56
C SER A 104 -10.71 2.83 26.03
N HIS A 105 -10.66 1.78 26.85
CA HIS A 105 -9.40 1.16 27.27
C HIS A 105 -8.69 0.44 26.11
N GLU A 106 -9.45 -0.18 25.20
CA GLU A 106 -8.89 -0.83 24.03
C GLU A 106 -8.21 0.18 23.11
N LEU A 107 -8.88 1.28 22.78
CA LEU A 107 -8.28 2.34 21.96
C LEU A 107 -7.05 2.95 22.67
N HIS A 108 -7.12 3.18 23.99
CA HIS A 108 -5.98 3.66 24.77
C HIS A 108 -4.75 2.76 24.62
N VAL A 109 -4.90 1.45 24.86
CA VAL A 109 -3.79 0.49 24.78
C VAL A 109 -3.22 0.42 23.36
N ARG A 110 -4.07 0.33 22.34
CA ARG A 110 -3.63 0.26 20.95
C ARG A 110 -2.91 1.55 20.51
N ALA A 111 -3.41 2.71 20.93
CA ALA A 111 -2.76 3.99 20.65
C ALA A 111 -1.40 4.10 21.37
N ALA A 112 -1.31 3.67 22.64
CA ALA A 112 -0.05 3.65 23.38
C ALA A 112 0.99 2.74 22.71
N LEU A 113 0.59 1.56 22.24
CA LEU A 113 1.46 0.63 21.51
C LEU A 113 1.87 1.21 20.16
N ALA A 114 0.94 1.84 19.44
CA ALA A 114 1.23 2.43 18.13
C ALA A 114 2.21 3.61 18.20
N ILE A 115 2.16 4.41 19.26
CA ILE A 115 3.08 5.54 19.48
C ILE A 115 4.44 5.06 20.04
N SER A 116 4.49 3.88 20.64
CA SER A 116 5.72 3.37 21.26
C SER A 116 6.81 3.10 20.21
N PRO A 117 8.04 3.60 20.41
CA PRO A 117 9.14 3.36 19.48
C PRO A 117 9.52 1.88 19.35
N VAL A 118 9.12 1.02 20.30
CA VAL A 118 9.38 -0.43 20.26
C VAL A 118 8.49 -1.13 19.24
N ALA A 119 7.29 -0.61 18.95
CA ALA A 119 6.36 -1.21 17.99
C ALA A 119 6.77 -0.96 16.53
N HIS A 120 7.63 0.01 16.28
CA HIS A 120 8.05 0.42 14.93
C HIS A 120 9.40 -0.16 14.51
N ALA A 121 9.97 -1.09 15.25
CA ALA A 121 11.18 -1.81 14.88
C ALA A 121 10.94 -2.93 13.84
N CYS A 122 9.97 -2.74 12.93
CA CYS A 122 10.03 -3.42 11.65
C CYS A 122 11.17 -2.77 10.86
N PRO A 123 12.20 -3.49 10.41
CA PRO A 123 13.23 -2.88 9.57
C PRO A 123 12.52 -2.34 8.33
N GLU A 124 12.36 -1.03 8.27
CA GLU A 124 11.77 -0.40 7.11
C GLU A 124 12.58 -0.78 5.89
N THR A 125 11.92 -1.37 4.96
CA THR A 125 12.47 -1.61 3.64
C THR A 125 12.67 -0.26 2.96
N GLN A 126 13.82 0.37 3.23
CA GLN A 126 14.29 1.53 2.45
C GLN A 126 14.51 1.12 0.98
N HIS A 127 14.33 -0.15 0.67
CA HIS A 127 14.39 -0.69 -0.67
C HIS A 127 13.20 -1.60 -0.96
N LEU A 128 12.76 -1.61 -2.19
CA LEU A 128 11.69 -2.44 -2.71
C LEU A 128 12.23 -3.26 -3.87
N SER A 129 12.02 -4.57 -3.86
CA SER A 129 12.44 -5.45 -4.96
C SER A 129 11.22 -6.09 -5.60
N VAL A 130 11.04 -5.88 -6.91
CA VAL A 130 9.91 -6.42 -7.68
C VAL A 130 10.45 -6.91 -9.04
N GLY A 131 10.50 -8.21 -9.22
CA GLY A 131 11.12 -8.80 -10.39
C GLY A 131 12.57 -8.35 -10.54
N PRO A 132 12.98 -7.85 -11.72
CA PRO A 132 14.36 -7.38 -11.96
C PRO A 132 14.65 -5.98 -11.40
N TYR A 133 13.65 -5.34 -10.77
CA TYR A 133 13.75 -3.96 -10.27
C TYR A 133 14.06 -3.93 -8.79
N LYS A 134 14.98 -3.03 -8.40
CA LYS A 134 15.24 -2.66 -7.01
C LYS A 134 15.15 -1.14 -6.89
N LEU A 135 14.24 -0.66 -6.06
CA LEU A 135 14.04 0.75 -5.77
C LEU A 135 14.68 1.05 -4.42
N ILE A 136 15.51 2.08 -4.34
CA ILE A 136 16.13 2.54 -3.09
C ILE A 136 15.59 3.93 -2.78
N ARG A 137 14.89 4.05 -1.64
CA ARG A 137 14.15 5.26 -1.29
C ARG A 137 15.06 6.43 -0.97
N ASP A 138 16.07 6.20 -0.15
CA ASP A 138 16.99 7.25 0.30
C ASP A 138 17.79 7.86 -0.86
N GLU A 139 18.05 7.06 -1.89
CA GLU A 139 18.80 7.48 -3.08
C GLU A 139 17.88 8.03 -4.18
N ASN A 140 16.54 7.88 -4.06
CA ASN A 140 15.58 8.13 -5.14
C ASN A 140 15.95 7.43 -6.46
N THR A 141 16.56 6.24 -6.36
CA THR A 141 17.13 5.53 -7.49
C THR A 141 16.43 4.19 -7.72
N VAL A 142 16.21 3.87 -8.98
CA VAL A 142 15.73 2.56 -9.41
C VAL A 142 16.84 1.82 -10.13
N TYR A 143 17.06 0.59 -9.75
CA TYR A 143 17.98 -0.31 -10.43
C TYR A 143 17.18 -1.33 -11.24
N LEU A 144 17.56 -1.54 -12.48
CA LEU A 144 17.08 -2.62 -13.34
C LEU A 144 18.25 -3.56 -13.61
N GLU A 145 18.15 -4.82 -13.15
CA GLU A 145 19.24 -5.80 -13.28
C GLU A 145 20.59 -5.26 -12.76
N GLY A 146 20.54 -4.50 -11.66
CA GLY A 146 21.74 -3.90 -11.05
C GLY A 146 22.22 -2.61 -11.73
N LYS A 147 21.63 -2.17 -12.83
CA LYS A 147 21.99 -0.91 -13.51
C LYS A 147 21.13 0.24 -13.00
N PRO A 148 21.70 1.36 -12.50
CA PRO A 148 20.94 2.48 -12.01
C PRO A 148 20.24 3.23 -13.16
N ILE A 149 18.99 3.61 -12.91
CA ILE A 149 18.17 4.40 -13.84
C ILE A 149 17.85 5.73 -13.18
N ALA A 150 18.27 6.84 -13.79
CA ALA A 150 18.00 8.18 -13.28
C ALA A 150 16.53 8.56 -13.48
N LEU A 151 15.82 8.76 -12.37
CA LEU A 151 14.47 9.28 -12.32
C LEU A 151 14.46 10.67 -11.66
N THR A 152 13.51 11.49 -12.05
CA THR A 152 13.22 12.71 -11.28
C THR A 152 12.50 12.31 -9.99
N ALA A 153 12.51 13.17 -8.95
CA ALA A 153 11.83 12.90 -7.69
C ALA A 153 10.34 12.54 -7.88
N ARG A 154 9.65 13.20 -8.81
CA ARG A 154 8.25 12.90 -9.13
C ARG A 154 8.07 11.55 -9.83
N GLU A 155 8.93 11.23 -10.78
CA GLU A 155 8.94 9.92 -11.45
C GLU A 155 9.23 8.81 -10.43
N PHE A 156 10.18 9.02 -9.52
CA PHE A 156 10.48 8.07 -8.45
C PHE A 156 9.28 7.86 -7.51
N SER A 157 8.63 8.95 -7.08
CA SER A 157 7.43 8.86 -6.22
C SER A 157 6.29 8.07 -6.87
N ILE A 158 6.05 8.26 -8.17
CA ILE A 158 5.04 7.48 -8.91
C ILE A 158 5.47 6.01 -8.99
N ALA A 159 6.75 5.75 -9.34
CA ALA A 159 7.28 4.40 -9.40
C ALA A 159 7.18 3.71 -8.05
N TRP A 160 7.59 4.38 -6.96
CA TRP A 160 7.51 3.85 -5.61
C TRP A 160 6.08 3.43 -5.24
N LEU A 161 5.08 4.29 -5.50
CA LEU A 161 3.66 3.98 -5.25
C LEU A 161 3.20 2.72 -6.00
N LEU A 162 3.49 2.66 -7.28
CA LEU A 162 3.06 1.54 -8.11
C LEU A 162 3.76 0.23 -7.72
N PHE A 163 5.06 0.28 -7.45
CA PHE A 163 5.86 -0.87 -7.08
C PHE A 163 5.61 -1.35 -5.64
N SER A 164 5.22 -0.47 -4.73
CA SER A 164 4.87 -0.85 -3.35
C SER A 164 3.53 -1.59 -3.25
N SER A 165 2.71 -1.56 -4.30
CA SER A 165 1.38 -2.18 -4.30
C SER A 165 1.06 -2.80 -5.68
N PRO A 166 1.76 -3.86 -6.10
CA PRO A 166 1.48 -4.53 -7.36
C PRO A 166 0.03 -5.04 -7.40
N GLY A 167 -0.62 -4.90 -8.55
CA GLY A 167 -2.02 -5.30 -8.75
C GLY A 167 -3.05 -4.27 -8.28
N VAL A 168 -2.67 -3.32 -7.43
CA VAL A 168 -3.58 -2.26 -6.97
C VAL A 168 -3.71 -1.18 -8.04
N CYS A 169 -4.94 -0.78 -8.35
CA CYS A 169 -5.23 0.32 -9.27
C CYS A 169 -5.27 1.64 -8.50
N PHE A 170 -4.36 2.55 -8.83
CA PHE A 170 -4.38 3.91 -8.29
C PHE A 170 -5.12 4.84 -9.25
N ARG A 171 -6.12 5.57 -8.75
CA ARG A 171 -6.82 6.59 -9.52
C ARG A 171 -5.87 7.75 -9.88
N ARG A 172 -6.12 8.41 -11.02
CA ARG A 172 -5.29 9.56 -11.44
C ARG A 172 -5.23 10.65 -10.38
N CYS A 173 -6.38 10.96 -9.75
CA CYS A 173 -6.44 11.96 -8.69
C CYS A 173 -5.64 11.56 -7.43
N GLN A 174 -5.60 10.27 -7.07
CA GLN A 174 -4.79 9.78 -5.95
C GLN A 174 -3.29 9.95 -6.22
N LEU A 175 -2.82 9.50 -7.39
CA LEU A 175 -1.44 9.69 -7.81
C LEU A 175 -1.06 11.18 -7.84
N ALA A 176 -1.96 12.02 -8.38
CA ALA A 176 -1.75 13.45 -8.46
C ALA A 176 -1.61 14.08 -7.06
N LYS A 177 -2.54 13.82 -6.17
CA LYS A 177 -2.51 14.34 -4.80
C LYS A 177 -1.30 13.82 -4.02
N ALA A 178 -0.94 12.54 -4.21
CA ALA A 178 0.22 11.94 -3.57
C ALA A 178 1.53 12.60 -4.01
N VAL A 179 1.71 12.87 -5.30
CA VAL A 179 2.98 13.35 -5.86
C VAL A 179 3.09 14.88 -5.87
N TRP A 180 2.00 15.59 -6.16
CA TRP A 180 2.00 17.06 -6.27
C TRP A 180 1.32 17.76 -5.10
N GLY A 181 0.45 17.09 -4.36
CA GLY A 181 -0.37 17.67 -3.30
C GLY A 181 -1.60 18.41 -3.83
N SER A 182 -2.31 19.09 -2.93
CA SER A 182 -3.63 19.67 -3.20
C SER A 182 -3.62 21.02 -3.94
N HIS A 183 -2.47 21.62 -4.21
CA HIS A 183 -2.37 23.01 -4.67
C HIS A 183 -2.01 23.18 -6.15
N THR A 184 -1.86 22.12 -6.90
CA THR A 184 -1.48 22.23 -8.31
C THR A 184 -2.69 21.99 -9.19
N GLU A 185 -2.94 22.89 -10.14
CA GLU A 185 -3.77 22.62 -11.31
C GLU A 185 -3.12 21.45 -12.05
N PHE A 186 -3.55 20.26 -11.66
CA PHE A 186 -3.07 19.03 -12.21
C PHE A 186 -3.87 18.72 -13.46
N THR A 187 -3.22 18.60 -14.60
CA THR A 187 -3.85 18.14 -15.83
C THR A 187 -3.59 16.65 -16.02
N ASP A 188 -4.60 15.91 -16.45
CA ASP A 188 -4.45 14.48 -16.81
C ASP A 188 -3.28 14.25 -17.78
N ARG A 189 -3.03 15.21 -18.67
CA ARG A 189 -1.92 15.20 -19.62
C ARG A 189 -0.55 15.14 -18.92
N THR A 190 -0.39 15.81 -17.78
CA THR A 190 0.87 15.80 -17.01
C THR A 190 1.16 14.40 -16.44
N MET A 191 0.13 13.72 -15.91
CA MET A 191 0.26 12.34 -15.42
C MET A 191 0.62 11.39 -16.56
N GLU A 192 -0.06 11.48 -17.68
CA GLU A 192 0.21 10.66 -18.86
C GLU A 192 1.66 10.80 -19.33
N GLN A 193 2.19 12.01 -19.33
CA GLN A 193 3.60 12.27 -19.68
C GLN A 193 4.57 11.59 -18.69
N HIS A 194 4.31 11.65 -17.39
CA HIS A 194 5.16 10.99 -16.40
C HIS A 194 5.08 9.46 -16.51
N ILE A 195 3.89 8.91 -16.68
CA ILE A 195 3.72 7.47 -16.92
C ILE A 195 4.40 7.01 -18.21
N TYR A 196 4.28 7.79 -19.28
CA TYR A 196 5.00 7.51 -20.54
C TYR A 196 6.52 7.48 -20.34
N LYS A 197 7.07 8.48 -19.64
CA LYS A 197 8.51 8.55 -19.33
C LYS A 197 8.95 7.36 -18.47
N LEU A 198 8.17 6.99 -17.45
CA LEU A 198 8.43 5.84 -16.60
C LEU A 198 8.44 4.54 -17.40
N ARG A 199 7.43 4.31 -18.23
CA ARG A 199 7.38 3.13 -19.11
C ARG A 199 8.61 3.04 -20.00
N LYS A 200 9.05 4.15 -20.57
CA LYS A 200 10.23 4.21 -21.44
C LYS A 200 11.52 3.97 -20.66
N LYS A 201 11.73 4.67 -19.52
CA LYS A 201 12.96 4.59 -18.73
C LYS A 201 13.12 3.21 -18.06
N LEU A 202 12.04 2.67 -17.53
CA LEU A 202 12.01 1.40 -16.80
C LEU A 202 11.66 0.21 -17.69
N GLN A 203 11.52 0.38 -19.01
CA GLN A 203 11.18 -0.67 -19.96
C GLN A 203 9.90 -1.45 -19.61
N LEU A 204 8.89 -0.74 -19.08
CA LEU A 204 7.62 -1.31 -18.59
C LEU A 204 6.52 -1.38 -19.67
N SER A 205 6.88 -1.36 -20.94
CA SER A 205 5.93 -1.22 -22.08
C SER A 205 5.78 -2.48 -22.94
N GLY A 206 6.56 -3.55 -22.71
CA GLY A 206 6.57 -4.75 -23.55
C GLY A 206 5.61 -5.82 -23.03
N ASP A 207 4.95 -6.55 -23.94
CA ASP A 207 4.14 -7.74 -23.61
C ASP A 207 4.99 -8.88 -23.01
N SER A 208 6.29 -8.86 -23.24
CA SER A 208 7.27 -9.81 -22.70
C SER A 208 7.94 -9.34 -21.42
N SER A 209 7.60 -8.14 -20.91
CA SER A 209 8.19 -7.64 -19.67
C SER A 209 7.57 -8.32 -18.46
N ALA A 210 8.41 -8.84 -17.55
CA ALA A 210 7.96 -9.45 -16.28
C ALA A 210 7.14 -8.49 -15.40
N VAL A 211 7.30 -7.18 -15.60
CA VAL A 211 6.60 -6.11 -14.87
C VAL A 211 6.12 -5.07 -15.87
N ARG A 212 4.87 -4.64 -15.77
CA ARG A 212 4.33 -3.59 -16.66
C ARG A 212 3.39 -2.64 -15.91
N ILE A 213 3.36 -1.37 -16.34
CA ILE A 213 2.35 -0.42 -15.90
C ILE A 213 1.16 -0.49 -16.87
N ARG A 214 0.02 -0.96 -16.40
CA ARG A 214 -1.21 -1.00 -17.18
C ARG A 214 -2.06 0.24 -16.91
N THR A 215 -2.61 0.82 -17.99
CA THR A 215 -3.67 1.83 -17.90
C THR A 215 -5.01 1.13 -17.73
N VAL A 216 -5.73 1.43 -16.65
CA VAL A 216 -7.11 1.02 -16.44
C VAL A 216 -8.00 2.15 -16.93
N TYR A 217 -8.73 1.91 -18.01
CA TYR A 217 -9.53 2.94 -18.69
C TYR A 217 -10.48 3.62 -17.69
N SER A 218 -10.59 4.93 -17.74
CA SER A 218 -11.38 5.79 -16.84
C SER A 218 -11.03 5.72 -15.34
N HIS A 219 -10.12 4.85 -14.90
CA HIS A 219 -9.76 4.70 -13.49
C HIS A 219 -8.36 5.22 -13.18
N GLY A 220 -7.33 4.70 -13.82
CA GLY A 220 -5.97 5.11 -13.48
C GLY A 220 -4.90 4.15 -13.97
N TYR A 221 -3.95 3.83 -13.09
CA TYR A 221 -2.79 3.01 -13.42
C TYR A 221 -2.54 1.95 -12.36
N LYS A 222 -2.09 0.77 -12.77
CA LYS A 222 -1.64 -0.31 -11.87
C LYS A 222 -0.36 -0.94 -12.38
N LEU A 223 0.44 -1.47 -11.48
CA LEU A 223 1.57 -2.33 -11.81
C LEU A 223 1.08 -3.78 -11.90
N GLU A 224 1.35 -4.43 -13.02
CA GLU A 224 1.08 -5.86 -13.20
C GLU A 224 2.40 -6.63 -13.28
N LEU A 225 2.41 -7.78 -12.62
CA LEU A 225 3.49 -8.76 -12.73
C LEU A 225 3.04 -9.82 -13.73
N ALA A 226 3.87 -10.12 -14.73
CA ALA A 226 3.65 -11.30 -15.55
C ALA A 226 3.96 -12.52 -14.68
N LEU A 227 2.96 -13.35 -14.44
CA LEU A 227 3.17 -14.67 -13.89
C LEU A 227 3.94 -15.46 -14.96
N HIS A 228 5.22 -15.73 -14.73
CA HIS A 228 5.86 -16.81 -15.45
C HIS A 228 5.23 -18.09 -14.93
N ASP A 229 4.42 -18.73 -15.76
CA ASP A 229 4.04 -20.14 -15.64
C ASP A 229 5.32 -20.99 -15.73
N THR A 230 6.03 -21.11 -14.63
CA THR A 230 7.17 -22.01 -14.47
C THR A 230 6.76 -23.08 -13.47
N GLU A 231 5.74 -23.86 -13.81
CA GLU A 231 5.51 -25.20 -13.20
C GLU A 231 4.35 -25.93 -13.90
N ALA A 232 4.53 -26.26 -15.17
CA ALA A 232 3.67 -27.25 -15.83
C ALA A 232 4.43 -28.00 -16.94
N THR A 233 5.69 -28.38 -16.70
CA THR A 233 6.38 -29.28 -17.64
C THR A 233 7.43 -30.12 -16.91
N THR A 234 7.00 -30.97 -15.99
CA THR A 234 7.81 -32.15 -15.56
C THR A 234 6.95 -33.14 -14.77
N MET A 235 5.84 -33.62 -15.33
CA MET A 235 5.26 -34.90 -14.88
C MET A 235 4.42 -35.53 -16.00
N SER A 236 5.05 -35.90 -17.10
CA SER A 236 4.52 -36.95 -17.97
C SER A 236 5.63 -37.53 -18.84
N LYS A 237 6.46 -38.37 -18.24
CA LYS A 237 7.14 -39.46 -18.96
C LYS A 237 7.63 -40.48 -17.96
N SER A 238 7.21 -41.71 -18.27
CA SER A 238 7.67 -42.98 -17.73
C SER A 238 6.99 -43.49 -16.46
N VAL A 239 5.95 -44.26 -16.65
CA VAL A 239 5.97 -45.66 -16.24
C VAL A 239 5.00 -46.43 -17.12
N SER A 240 5.50 -47.15 -18.09
CA SER A 240 4.84 -48.29 -18.73
C SER A 240 5.09 -49.49 -17.84
N PRO A 241 4.08 -50.26 -17.44
CA PRO A 241 4.32 -51.57 -16.86
C PRO A 241 4.44 -52.59 -18.01
N SER A 242 5.61 -53.16 -18.17
CA SER A 242 5.83 -54.36 -18.95
C SER A 242 5.15 -55.55 -18.28
N LEU A 243 4.15 -56.09 -18.95
CA LEU A 243 3.63 -57.45 -18.72
C LEU A 243 4.70 -58.47 -19.14
N GLY A 244 5.16 -59.28 -18.26
CA GLY A 244 5.88 -60.53 -18.52
C GLY A 244 5.09 -61.70 -17.96
N PRO A 245 5.15 -62.87 -18.58
CA PRO A 245 4.07 -63.88 -18.52
C PRO A 245 4.18 -64.89 -17.37
N ALA A 246 3.04 -65.50 -17.17
CA ALA A 246 2.74 -66.58 -16.23
C ALA A 246 3.66 -67.80 -16.38
N HIS A 247 4.04 -68.40 -15.24
CA HIS A 247 4.30 -69.85 -15.17
C HIS A 247 3.60 -70.49 -13.96
N HIS A 248 2.86 -71.56 -14.31
CA HIS A 248 2.25 -72.56 -13.51
C HIS A 248 3.20 -73.30 -12.53
N ALA A 249 2.66 -73.71 -11.42
CA ALA A 249 2.73 -75.05 -10.76
C ALA A 249 2.24 -74.85 -9.33
N ALA A 250 1.13 -75.40 -8.94
CA ALA A 250 0.76 -76.78 -8.58
C ALA A 250 1.33 -77.23 -7.23
N ALA A 251 0.37 -77.60 -6.37
CA ALA A 251 0.40 -78.64 -5.32
C ALA A 251 1.05 -78.38 -3.96
N CYS A 252 0.35 -78.32 -2.96
CA CYS A 252 -0.15 -79.21 -1.90
C CYS A 252 -0.97 -78.43 -0.91
#